data_8848ffdf39f2757bbc2c13e90f19c45b
#
_entry.id   8848ffdf39f2757bbc2c13e90f19c45b
#
_cell.length_a   1.000
_cell.length_b   1.000
_cell.length_c   1.000
_cell.angle_alpha   90.00
_cell.angle_beta   90.00
_cell.angle_gamma   90.00
#
_symmetry.space_group_name_H-M   'P 1'
#
loop_
_entity.id
_entity.type
_entity.pdbx_description
1 polymer ?
#
loop_
_entity_poly.entity_id
_entity_poly.type
_entity_poly.pdbx_seq_one_letter_code
_entity_poly.pdbx_strand_id
1 'polypeptide(L)'
;MKFIDTHTHIYLSEFASDIDSVISSANNEGVKKYFLPAIDSSHHHEMLELGKKFEHSCFAMMGLHPCSVKENYKDELKIVEEYLAQRDFVAIGEIGLDFYWDKSFNNEQYEAFEIQMQWALEKNLPIVIHTRNAIQETIKCVEPFAKKGLIGIFHCFGDDEKTAKQIIDMNFYLGIGGVVTYKKSGLHETIKNIPLEKIVLETDAPYLTPVPFRGKRNQPSYIKIIAQRIADIKQVSLEEVARITTTNAEKIFGC
;
A
#
# COMPACT_ATOMS: atom_id res chain seq x y z
N MET A 1 5.72 -15.78 14.91
CA MET A 1 5.05 -15.34 13.66
C MET A 1 5.82 -14.19 13.07
N LYS A 2 5.80 -14.05 11.75
CA LYS A 2 6.39 -12.93 11.02
C LYS A 2 5.30 -12.22 10.23
N PHE A 3 5.25 -10.90 10.29
CA PHE A 3 4.37 -10.04 9.50
C PHE A 3 5.20 -9.07 8.67
N ILE A 4 4.62 -8.62 7.58
CA ILE A 4 5.10 -7.52 6.74
C ILE A 4 3.98 -6.49 6.65
N ASP A 5 4.30 -5.23 6.94
CA ASP A 5 3.41 -4.10 6.71
C ASP A 5 3.71 -3.54 5.32
N THR A 6 2.87 -3.87 4.34
CA THR A 6 3.13 -3.55 2.93
C THR A 6 2.82 -2.09 2.56
N HIS A 7 2.24 -1.30 3.49
CA HIS A 7 1.91 0.09 3.25
C HIS A 7 1.77 0.86 4.57
N THR A 8 2.73 1.76 4.85
CA THR A 8 2.72 2.57 6.07
C THR A 8 3.51 3.85 5.91
N HIS A 9 2.95 4.98 6.37
CA HIS A 9 3.58 6.32 6.29
C HIS A 9 4.23 6.72 7.62
N ILE A 10 4.96 5.80 8.26
CA ILE A 10 5.60 6.05 9.56
C ILE A 10 6.77 7.05 9.51
N TYR A 11 7.10 7.58 8.36
CA TYR A 11 8.04 8.69 8.17
C TYR A 11 7.39 10.07 8.38
N LEU A 12 6.05 10.16 8.48
CA LEU A 12 5.32 11.40 8.69
C LEU A 12 5.57 11.99 10.08
N SER A 13 5.36 13.31 10.19
CA SER A 13 5.59 14.10 11.39
C SER A 13 4.88 13.58 12.64
N GLU A 14 3.76 12.88 12.49
CA GLU A 14 3.01 12.23 13.55
C GLU A 14 3.83 11.20 14.33
N PHE A 15 4.91 10.69 13.74
CA PHE A 15 5.80 9.69 14.35
C PHE A 15 7.17 10.24 14.74
N ALA A 16 7.47 11.49 14.40
CA ALA A 16 8.81 12.08 14.58
C ALA A 16 9.33 11.97 16.02
N SER A 17 8.45 12.08 17.02
CA SER A 17 8.84 12.09 18.43
C SER A 17 9.03 10.68 19.03
N ASP A 18 8.51 9.61 18.39
CA ASP A 18 8.45 8.27 19.00
C ASP A 18 8.72 7.11 18.03
N ILE A 19 9.27 7.38 16.85
CA ILE A 19 9.47 6.37 15.80
C ILE A 19 10.24 5.12 16.27
N ASP A 20 11.28 5.28 17.09
CA ASP A 20 12.05 4.14 17.62
C ASP A 20 11.16 3.24 18.50
N SER A 21 10.28 3.82 19.31
CA SER A 21 9.31 3.11 20.12
C SER A 21 8.25 2.42 19.28
N VAL A 22 7.77 3.06 18.21
CA VAL A 22 6.80 2.51 17.25
C VAL A 22 7.37 1.28 16.56
N ILE A 23 8.59 1.35 16.02
CA ILE A 23 9.28 0.22 15.38
C ILE A 23 9.53 -0.90 16.39
N SER A 24 10.01 -0.57 17.61
CA SER A 24 10.24 -1.57 18.67
C SER A 24 8.96 -2.29 19.06
N SER A 25 7.87 -1.55 19.24
CA SER A 25 6.55 -2.13 19.56
C SER A 25 6.06 -3.06 18.43
N ALA A 26 6.19 -2.65 17.19
CA ALA A 26 5.81 -3.45 16.03
C ALA A 26 6.66 -4.73 15.90
N ASN A 27 7.97 -4.62 16.13
CA ASN A 27 8.88 -5.77 16.13
C ASN A 27 8.51 -6.82 17.21
N ASN A 28 8.04 -6.38 18.39
CA ASN A 28 7.55 -7.24 19.46
C ASN A 28 6.27 -7.99 19.06
N GLU A 29 5.41 -7.38 18.24
CA GLU A 29 4.22 -8.02 17.65
C GLU A 29 4.53 -8.87 16.41
N GLY A 30 5.80 -8.94 16.00
CA GLY A 30 6.27 -9.80 14.91
C GLY A 30 6.38 -9.13 13.55
N VAL A 31 6.15 -7.82 13.43
CA VAL A 31 6.38 -7.08 12.19
C VAL A 31 7.87 -7.01 11.92
N LYS A 32 8.31 -7.36 10.70
CA LYS A 32 9.73 -7.44 10.35
C LYS A 32 10.14 -6.52 9.21
N LYS A 33 9.17 -6.14 8.36
CA LYS A 33 9.40 -5.24 7.24
C LYS A 33 8.28 -4.22 7.13
N TYR A 34 8.63 -3.02 6.74
CA TYR A 34 7.77 -1.85 6.58
C TYR A 34 8.01 -1.26 5.20
N PHE A 35 6.99 -1.21 4.38
CA PHE A 35 7.07 -0.63 3.06
C PHE A 35 6.50 0.79 3.09
N LEU A 36 7.34 1.76 2.69
CA LEU A 36 7.11 3.18 2.83
C LEU A 36 6.77 3.79 1.47
N PRO A 37 5.49 4.00 1.14
CA PRO A 37 5.11 4.61 -0.12
C PRO A 37 5.37 6.11 -0.12
N ALA A 38 5.80 6.68 -1.25
CA ALA A 38 5.96 8.11 -1.41
C ALA A 38 4.60 8.82 -1.55
N ILE A 39 4.56 10.08 -1.12
CA ILE A 39 3.42 10.99 -1.32
C ILE A 39 3.77 12.00 -2.40
N ASP A 40 4.74 12.87 -2.13
CA ASP A 40 5.25 13.91 -3.03
C ASP A 40 6.65 14.36 -2.58
N SER A 41 7.25 15.29 -3.31
CA SER A 41 8.61 15.76 -3.06
C SER A 41 8.84 16.35 -1.66
N SER A 42 7.79 16.87 -1.02
CA SER A 42 7.90 17.45 0.33
C SER A 42 8.14 16.41 1.43
N HIS A 43 7.93 15.11 1.13
CA HIS A 43 8.07 14.00 2.08
C HIS A 43 9.18 13.01 1.71
N HIS A 44 9.81 13.15 0.54
CA HIS A 44 10.83 12.20 0.09
C HIS A 44 12.03 12.14 1.04
N HIS A 45 12.46 13.28 1.58
CA HIS A 45 13.61 13.33 2.48
C HIS A 45 13.39 12.48 3.75
N GLU A 46 12.28 12.70 4.45
CA GLU A 46 11.94 11.99 5.70
C GLU A 46 11.77 10.50 5.46
N MET A 47 11.11 10.12 4.37
CA MET A 47 10.93 8.73 3.96
C MET A 47 12.28 8.03 3.72
N LEU A 48 13.18 8.69 2.98
CA LEU A 48 14.49 8.13 2.64
C LEU A 48 15.43 8.06 3.84
N GLU A 49 15.41 9.06 4.74
CA GLU A 49 16.19 9.03 5.98
C GLU A 49 15.68 7.93 6.92
N LEU A 50 14.36 7.70 6.99
CA LEU A 50 13.83 6.58 7.76
C LEU A 50 14.27 5.23 7.17
N GLY A 51 14.20 5.08 5.84
CA GLY A 51 14.69 3.89 5.14
C GLY A 51 16.18 3.62 5.40
N LYS A 52 17.00 4.67 5.44
CA LYS A 52 18.43 4.57 5.78
C LYS A 52 18.65 4.23 7.27
N LYS A 53 17.89 4.85 8.18
CA LYS A 53 17.98 4.58 9.62
C LYS A 53 17.65 3.13 9.96
N PHE A 54 16.70 2.53 9.24
CA PHE A 54 16.25 1.15 9.44
C PHE A 54 16.40 0.31 8.16
N GLU A 55 17.59 0.34 7.54
CA GLU A 55 17.90 -0.21 6.20
C GLU A 55 17.54 -1.68 5.97
N HIS A 56 17.45 -2.49 7.04
CA HIS A 56 17.09 -3.91 6.95
C HIS A 56 15.60 -4.19 7.15
N SER A 57 14.81 -3.15 7.46
CA SER A 57 13.41 -3.32 7.78
C SER A 57 12.48 -2.30 7.11
N CYS A 58 12.95 -1.10 6.78
CA CYS A 58 12.16 -0.05 6.12
C CYS A 58 12.59 0.07 4.65
N PHE A 59 11.64 -0.12 3.73
CA PHE A 59 11.86 -0.16 2.29
C PHE A 59 11.05 0.92 1.61
N ALA A 60 11.72 1.91 1.01
CA ALA A 60 11.07 3.01 0.32
C ALA A 60 10.53 2.60 -1.05
N MET A 61 9.37 3.10 -1.39
CA MET A 61 8.82 3.15 -2.74
C MET A 61 8.90 4.58 -3.27
N MET A 62 8.90 4.78 -4.57
CA MET A 62 8.94 6.12 -5.16
C MET A 62 7.74 6.33 -6.07
N GLY A 63 7.10 7.50 -5.97
CA GLY A 63 5.95 7.84 -6.78
C GLY A 63 5.34 9.19 -6.40
N LEU A 64 4.36 9.63 -7.19
CA LEU A 64 3.53 10.80 -6.96
C LEU A 64 2.10 10.34 -6.66
N HIS A 65 1.65 10.58 -5.44
CA HIS A 65 0.31 10.25 -4.98
C HIS A 65 -0.76 11.09 -5.73
N PRO A 66 -1.91 10.53 -6.12
CA PRO A 66 -2.92 11.27 -6.89
C PRO A 66 -3.44 12.54 -6.21
N CYS A 67 -3.52 12.59 -4.87
CA CYS A 67 -3.91 13.81 -4.16
C CYS A 67 -2.87 14.94 -4.26
N SER A 68 -1.62 14.63 -4.60
CA SER A 68 -0.53 15.59 -4.83
C SER A 68 -0.36 15.97 -6.30
N VAL A 69 -1.20 15.43 -7.19
CA VAL A 69 -1.26 15.87 -8.59
C VAL A 69 -1.99 17.20 -8.66
N LYS A 70 -1.24 18.27 -8.96
CA LYS A 70 -1.69 19.66 -9.06
C LYS A 70 -1.13 20.31 -10.33
N GLU A 71 -1.18 21.63 -10.43
CA GLU A 71 -0.65 22.38 -11.57
C GLU A 71 0.83 22.07 -11.85
N ASN A 72 1.60 21.78 -10.80
CA ASN A 72 3.04 21.47 -10.85
C ASN A 72 3.35 19.97 -11.01
N TYR A 73 2.37 19.11 -11.32
CA TYR A 73 2.56 17.65 -11.32
C TYR A 73 3.69 17.15 -12.23
N LYS A 74 3.97 17.87 -13.32
CA LYS A 74 5.10 17.54 -14.22
C LYS A 74 6.45 17.77 -13.57
N ASP A 75 6.58 18.80 -12.73
CA ASP A 75 7.80 19.04 -11.95
C ASP A 75 7.96 17.97 -10.87
N GLU A 76 6.86 17.57 -10.19
CA GLU A 76 6.85 16.47 -9.24
C GLU A 76 7.24 15.15 -9.92
N LEU A 77 6.67 14.82 -11.09
CA LEU A 77 7.04 13.62 -11.85
C LEU A 77 8.51 13.62 -12.26
N LYS A 78 9.06 14.78 -12.63
CA LYS A 78 10.49 14.90 -12.94
C LYS A 78 11.37 14.57 -11.74
N ILE A 79 10.99 15.04 -10.53
CA ILE A 79 11.68 14.71 -9.29
C ILE A 79 11.62 13.19 -9.03
N VAL A 80 10.46 12.57 -9.21
CA VAL A 80 10.29 11.10 -9.10
C VAL A 80 11.21 10.37 -10.08
N GLU A 81 11.25 10.78 -11.35
CA GLU A 81 12.10 10.19 -12.39
C GLU A 81 13.58 10.31 -12.03
N GLU A 82 14.02 11.47 -11.53
CA GLU A 82 15.40 11.71 -11.08
C GLU A 82 15.79 10.76 -9.94
N TYR A 83 14.91 10.54 -8.95
CA TYR A 83 15.15 9.57 -7.88
C TYR A 83 15.22 8.14 -8.42
N LEU A 84 14.31 7.75 -9.31
CA LEU A 84 14.28 6.43 -9.94
C LEU A 84 15.51 6.17 -10.83
N ALA A 85 16.18 7.20 -11.32
CA ALA A 85 17.43 7.09 -12.07
C ALA A 85 18.68 6.96 -11.17
N GLN A 86 18.63 7.47 -9.93
CA GLN A 86 19.78 7.57 -9.05
C GLN A 86 19.93 6.41 -8.08
N ARG A 87 18.84 5.68 -7.76
CA ARG A 87 18.86 4.60 -6.78
C ARG A 87 17.74 3.59 -7.01
N ASP A 88 17.90 2.41 -6.44
CA ASP A 88 16.88 1.36 -6.46
C ASP A 88 15.79 1.63 -5.43
N PHE A 89 14.55 1.30 -5.82
CA PHE A 89 13.36 1.26 -4.98
C PHE A 89 12.70 -0.11 -5.11
N VAL A 90 11.90 -0.49 -4.12
CA VAL A 90 11.25 -1.80 -4.10
C VAL A 90 9.94 -1.85 -4.89
N ALA A 91 9.36 -0.69 -5.19
CA ALA A 91 8.15 -0.53 -5.97
C ALA A 91 8.00 0.92 -6.47
N ILE A 92 7.10 1.14 -7.42
CA ILE A 92 6.55 2.46 -7.70
C ILE A 92 5.22 2.61 -6.96
N GLY A 93 5.17 3.57 -6.04
CA GLY A 93 4.01 3.81 -5.18
C GLY A 93 4.27 4.92 -4.13
N GLU A 94 3.22 5.57 -3.73
CA GLU A 94 1.82 5.34 -4.00
C GLU A 94 1.36 6.10 -5.25
N ILE A 95 0.69 5.43 -6.17
CA ILE A 95 0.23 6.02 -7.44
C ILE A 95 -1.23 5.61 -7.69
N GLY A 96 -1.95 6.32 -8.54
CA GLY A 96 -3.32 5.93 -8.84
C GLY A 96 -4.27 7.08 -9.09
N LEU A 97 -5.55 6.91 -8.69
CA LEU A 97 -6.62 7.89 -8.91
C LEU A 97 -7.40 8.16 -7.61
N ASP A 98 -7.65 9.44 -7.32
CA ASP A 98 -8.52 9.90 -6.23
C ASP A 98 -9.54 10.91 -6.75
N PHE A 99 -10.82 10.49 -6.84
CA PHE A 99 -11.93 11.35 -7.27
C PHE A 99 -12.80 11.77 -6.08
N TYR A 100 -12.27 11.69 -4.88
CA TYR A 100 -12.96 12.11 -3.68
C TYR A 100 -12.58 13.53 -3.23
N TRP A 101 -11.27 13.82 -3.13
CA TRP A 101 -10.78 15.06 -2.55
C TRP A 101 -10.82 16.24 -3.52
N ASP A 102 -10.12 16.14 -4.62
CA ASP A 102 -10.01 17.22 -5.60
C ASP A 102 -10.15 16.66 -7.02
N LYS A 103 -11.22 17.08 -7.68
CA LYS A 103 -11.56 16.61 -9.04
C LYS A 103 -11.04 17.53 -10.14
N SER A 104 -10.39 18.64 -9.76
CA SER A 104 -9.93 19.65 -10.72
C SER A 104 -8.82 19.12 -11.64
N PHE A 105 -8.07 18.10 -11.15
CA PHE A 105 -6.91 17.53 -11.82
C PHE A 105 -7.10 16.06 -12.25
N ASN A 106 -8.34 15.65 -12.51
CA ASN A 106 -8.61 14.25 -12.87
C ASN A 106 -7.85 13.81 -14.14
N ASN A 107 -7.75 14.66 -15.16
CA ASN A 107 -7.02 14.33 -16.38
C ASN A 107 -5.52 14.20 -16.14
N GLU A 108 -4.96 15.08 -15.32
CA GLU A 108 -3.57 15.07 -14.89
C GLU A 108 -3.25 13.84 -14.03
N GLN A 109 -4.21 13.38 -13.18
CA GLN A 109 -4.07 12.14 -12.46
C GLN A 109 -3.98 10.92 -13.40
N TYR A 110 -4.79 10.85 -14.45
CA TYR A 110 -4.67 9.80 -15.46
C TYR A 110 -3.29 9.82 -16.13
N GLU A 111 -2.83 11.00 -16.58
CA GLU A 111 -1.52 11.16 -17.23
C GLU A 111 -0.38 10.74 -16.28
N ALA A 112 -0.40 11.24 -15.03
CA ALA A 112 0.60 10.91 -14.03
C ALA A 112 0.61 9.42 -13.68
N PHE A 113 -0.57 8.79 -13.59
CA PHE A 113 -0.69 7.37 -13.31
C PHE A 113 -0.11 6.51 -14.43
N GLU A 114 -0.45 6.84 -15.69
CA GLU A 114 0.05 6.13 -16.87
C GLU A 114 1.58 6.21 -16.99
N ILE A 115 2.15 7.40 -16.83
CA ILE A 115 3.61 7.63 -16.87
C ILE A 115 4.30 6.74 -15.80
N GLN A 116 3.80 6.73 -14.59
CA GLN A 116 4.41 5.96 -13.49
C GLN A 116 4.25 4.45 -13.67
N MET A 117 3.14 3.96 -14.23
CA MET A 117 2.99 2.55 -14.63
C MET A 117 3.97 2.17 -15.73
N GLN A 118 4.24 3.07 -16.67
CA GLN A 118 5.24 2.83 -17.71
C GLN A 118 6.64 2.70 -17.11
N TRP A 119 7.04 3.57 -16.18
CA TRP A 119 8.31 3.44 -15.45
C TRP A 119 8.41 2.12 -14.68
N ALA A 120 7.31 1.67 -14.08
CA ALA A 120 7.27 0.39 -13.36
C ALA A 120 7.57 -0.80 -14.28
N LEU A 121 6.98 -0.81 -15.49
CA LEU A 121 7.30 -1.83 -16.50
C LEU A 121 8.76 -1.79 -16.95
N GLU A 122 9.29 -0.60 -17.26
CA GLU A 122 10.67 -0.41 -17.72
C GLU A 122 11.70 -0.86 -16.68
N LYS A 123 11.39 -0.61 -15.40
CA LYS A 123 12.25 -0.98 -14.27
C LYS A 123 11.98 -2.37 -13.69
N ASN A 124 10.96 -3.07 -14.22
CA ASN A 124 10.50 -4.36 -13.69
C ASN A 124 10.17 -4.29 -12.19
N LEU A 125 9.50 -3.22 -11.77
CA LEU A 125 9.06 -3.00 -10.40
C LEU A 125 7.55 -3.23 -10.26
N PRO A 126 7.07 -3.74 -9.12
CA PRO A 126 5.65 -3.75 -8.81
C PRO A 126 5.14 -2.34 -8.55
N ILE A 127 3.81 -2.17 -8.61
CA ILE A 127 3.16 -0.90 -8.24
C ILE A 127 2.28 -1.05 -7.01
N VAL A 128 2.17 0.03 -6.24
CA VAL A 128 1.22 0.13 -5.11
C VAL A 128 0.23 1.24 -5.42
N ILE A 129 -1.04 0.83 -5.53
CA ILE A 129 -2.10 1.64 -6.12
C ILE A 129 -3.04 2.19 -5.06
N HIS A 130 -3.17 3.51 -5.03
CA HIS A 130 -4.25 4.24 -4.39
C HIS A 130 -5.47 4.30 -5.31
N THR A 131 -6.66 4.07 -4.75
CA THR A 131 -7.90 4.34 -5.46
C THR A 131 -9.01 4.77 -4.50
N ARG A 132 -9.63 5.91 -4.79
CA ARG A 132 -10.75 6.41 -3.99
C ARG A 132 -11.82 7.03 -4.87
N ASN A 133 -13.04 6.49 -4.80
CA ASN A 133 -14.14 6.85 -5.71
C ASN A 133 -13.77 6.72 -7.20
N ALA A 134 -12.80 5.85 -7.54
CA ALA A 134 -12.23 5.69 -8.88
C ALA A 134 -11.85 4.24 -9.20
N ILE A 135 -12.37 3.25 -8.47
CA ILE A 135 -11.90 1.86 -8.57
C ILE A 135 -12.04 1.28 -9.97
N GLN A 136 -13.17 1.51 -10.65
CA GLN A 136 -13.41 0.97 -11.99
C GLN A 136 -12.57 1.70 -13.05
N GLU A 137 -12.33 2.99 -12.88
CA GLU A 137 -11.41 3.78 -13.70
C GLU A 137 -9.98 3.29 -13.52
N THR A 138 -9.56 3.08 -12.26
CA THR A 138 -8.24 2.55 -11.93
C THR A 138 -8.02 1.17 -12.56
N ILE A 139 -8.98 0.25 -12.45
CA ILE A 139 -8.92 -1.09 -13.08
C ILE A 139 -8.74 -0.98 -14.59
N LYS A 140 -9.50 -0.09 -15.27
CA LYS A 140 -9.38 0.12 -16.72
C LYS A 140 -8.01 0.66 -17.12
N CYS A 141 -7.41 1.55 -16.32
CA CYS A 141 -6.06 2.05 -16.56
C CYS A 141 -4.99 0.97 -16.40
N VAL A 142 -5.14 0.11 -15.39
CA VAL A 142 -4.16 -0.93 -15.06
C VAL A 142 -4.21 -2.11 -16.04
N GLU A 143 -5.39 -2.47 -16.55
CA GLU A 143 -5.58 -3.67 -17.37
C GLU A 143 -4.63 -3.79 -18.57
N PRO A 144 -4.37 -2.74 -19.39
CA PRO A 144 -3.40 -2.80 -20.49
C PRO A 144 -1.96 -3.07 -20.03
N PHE A 145 -1.59 -2.57 -18.86
CA PHE A 145 -0.26 -2.75 -18.28
C PHE A 145 -0.11 -4.13 -17.62
N ALA A 146 -1.16 -4.63 -16.97
CA ALA A 146 -1.21 -5.99 -16.45
C ALA A 146 -1.01 -7.04 -17.56
N LYS A 147 -1.59 -6.84 -18.75
CA LYS A 147 -1.36 -7.67 -19.94
C LYS A 147 0.08 -7.65 -20.44
N LYS A 148 0.86 -6.62 -20.09
CA LYS A 148 2.31 -6.51 -20.38
C LYS A 148 3.19 -7.09 -19.27
N GLY A 149 2.58 -7.64 -18.20
CA GLY A 149 3.28 -8.26 -17.07
C GLY A 149 3.42 -7.39 -15.84
N LEU A 150 2.82 -6.19 -15.79
CA LEU A 150 2.81 -5.36 -14.57
C LEU A 150 2.06 -6.09 -13.47
N ILE A 151 2.63 -6.11 -12.28
CA ILE A 151 2.04 -6.66 -11.06
C ILE A 151 1.99 -5.59 -9.96
N GLY A 152 1.20 -5.82 -8.90
CA GLY A 152 1.18 -4.89 -7.79
C GLY A 152 0.09 -5.16 -6.78
N ILE A 153 -0.18 -4.14 -5.98
CA ILE A 153 -1.13 -4.16 -4.88
C ILE A 153 -2.14 -3.03 -5.08
N PHE A 154 -3.43 -3.35 -5.04
CA PHE A 154 -4.46 -2.37 -4.75
C PHE A 154 -4.51 -2.21 -3.24
N HIS A 155 -3.85 -1.15 -2.75
CA HIS A 155 -3.78 -0.85 -1.33
C HIS A 155 -5.15 -0.43 -0.78
N CYS A 156 -5.35 -0.60 0.51
CA CYS A 156 -6.57 -0.23 1.23
C CYS A 156 -7.87 -0.72 0.57
N PHE A 157 -7.84 -1.94 0.01
CA PHE A 157 -9.00 -2.49 -0.68
C PHE A 157 -10.22 -2.57 0.25
N GLY A 158 -11.35 -2.03 -0.20
CA GLY A 158 -12.58 -1.94 0.58
C GLY A 158 -13.87 -2.15 -0.21
N ASP A 159 -13.79 -2.76 -1.41
CA ASP A 159 -14.91 -2.93 -2.33
C ASP A 159 -15.51 -4.35 -2.28
N ASP A 160 -16.40 -4.69 -3.20
CA ASP A 160 -17.12 -5.96 -3.27
C ASP A 160 -16.29 -7.11 -3.86
N GLU A 161 -16.84 -8.33 -3.79
CA GLU A 161 -16.22 -9.55 -4.31
C GLU A 161 -16.00 -9.49 -5.83
N LYS A 162 -16.91 -8.86 -6.57
CA LYS A 162 -16.79 -8.75 -8.04
C LYS A 162 -15.58 -7.92 -8.42
N THR A 163 -15.42 -6.79 -7.77
CA THR A 163 -14.27 -5.89 -7.93
C THR A 163 -12.97 -6.58 -7.52
N ALA A 164 -12.98 -7.30 -6.39
CA ALA A 164 -11.83 -8.09 -5.95
C ALA A 164 -11.40 -9.12 -7.00
N LYS A 165 -12.35 -9.86 -7.60
CA LYS A 165 -12.06 -10.83 -8.67
C LYS A 165 -11.45 -10.17 -9.91
N GLN A 166 -11.96 -9.03 -10.36
CA GLN A 166 -11.36 -8.28 -11.47
C GLN A 166 -9.87 -7.97 -11.23
N ILE A 167 -9.53 -7.52 -10.02
CA ILE A 167 -8.15 -7.20 -9.63
C ILE A 167 -7.28 -8.48 -9.60
N ILE A 168 -7.80 -9.56 -9.04
CA ILE A 168 -7.09 -10.83 -8.93
C ILE A 168 -6.84 -11.47 -10.30
N ASP A 169 -7.80 -11.37 -11.21
CA ASP A 169 -7.70 -11.89 -12.59
C ASP A 169 -6.61 -11.17 -13.39
N MET A 170 -6.29 -9.93 -13.04
CA MET A 170 -5.13 -9.18 -13.56
C MET A 170 -3.80 -9.57 -12.90
N ASN A 171 -3.79 -10.58 -12.00
CA ASN A 171 -2.65 -11.01 -11.20
C ASN A 171 -2.16 -9.98 -10.16
N PHE A 172 -3.01 -9.05 -9.74
CA PHE A 172 -2.75 -8.13 -8.65
C PHE A 172 -3.15 -8.72 -7.30
N TYR A 173 -2.73 -8.05 -6.23
CA TYR A 173 -3.01 -8.41 -4.84
C TYR A 173 -3.86 -7.32 -4.19
N LEU A 174 -4.54 -7.70 -3.09
CA LEU A 174 -5.37 -6.81 -2.30
C LEU A 174 -4.65 -6.49 -0.98
N GLY A 175 -4.38 -5.22 -0.73
CA GLY A 175 -3.89 -4.71 0.54
C GLY A 175 -5.06 -4.60 1.52
N ILE A 176 -4.99 -5.35 2.61
CA ILE A 176 -6.05 -5.40 3.62
C ILE A 176 -5.55 -4.78 4.92
N GLY A 177 -6.15 -3.64 5.26
CA GLY A 177 -5.85 -2.84 6.44
C GLY A 177 -6.93 -2.83 7.51
N GLY A 178 -6.89 -1.83 8.40
CA GLY A 178 -7.76 -1.68 9.56
C GLY A 178 -9.25 -1.71 9.28
N VAL A 179 -9.67 -1.35 8.06
CA VAL A 179 -11.08 -1.32 7.60
C VAL A 179 -11.76 -2.68 7.74
N VAL A 180 -11.05 -3.81 7.62
CA VAL A 180 -11.60 -5.16 7.78
C VAL A 180 -12.20 -5.40 9.19
N THR A 181 -11.80 -4.61 10.16
CA THR A 181 -12.32 -4.67 11.54
C THR A 181 -13.62 -3.85 11.74
N TYR A 182 -14.01 -3.03 10.75
CA TYR A 182 -15.16 -2.15 10.89
C TYR A 182 -16.46 -2.88 10.57
N LYS A 183 -17.37 -2.94 11.53
CA LYS A 183 -18.66 -3.67 11.40
C LYS A 183 -19.50 -3.25 10.18
N LYS A 184 -19.41 -1.98 9.78
CA LYS A 184 -20.22 -1.41 8.70
C LYS A 184 -19.53 -1.39 7.34
N SER A 185 -18.28 -1.87 7.22
CA SER A 185 -17.55 -1.84 5.94
C SER A 185 -18.08 -2.84 4.92
N GLY A 186 -18.71 -3.93 5.36
CA GLY A 186 -19.07 -5.04 4.47
C GLY A 186 -17.89 -5.90 4.01
N LEU A 187 -16.67 -5.44 4.21
CA LEU A 187 -15.43 -6.08 3.71
C LEU A 187 -15.24 -7.52 4.21
N HIS A 188 -15.80 -7.85 5.37
CA HIS A 188 -15.73 -9.22 5.92
C HIS A 188 -16.42 -10.25 5.01
N GLU A 189 -17.51 -9.90 4.32
CA GLU A 189 -18.17 -10.80 3.37
C GLU A 189 -17.30 -11.01 2.13
N THR A 190 -16.69 -9.93 1.61
CA THR A 190 -15.77 -10.00 0.48
C THR A 190 -14.56 -10.88 0.82
N ILE A 191 -13.88 -10.62 1.95
CA ILE A 191 -12.68 -11.34 2.37
C ILE A 191 -12.95 -12.83 2.56
N LYS A 192 -14.15 -13.21 3.01
CA LYS A 192 -14.52 -14.62 3.19
C LYS A 192 -14.29 -15.45 1.93
N ASN A 193 -14.54 -14.89 0.75
CA ASN A 193 -14.49 -15.59 -0.54
C ASN A 193 -13.18 -15.38 -1.31
N ILE A 194 -12.31 -14.43 -0.89
CA ILE A 194 -11.04 -14.14 -1.56
C ILE A 194 -9.93 -15.08 -1.07
N PRO A 195 -9.13 -15.73 -1.94
CA PRO A 195 -8.04 -16.60 -1.52
C PRO A 195 -6.96 -15.81 -0.75
N LEU A 196 -6.44 -16.39 0.35
CA LEU A 196 -5.37 -15.76 1.14
C LEU A 196 -4.11 -15.49 0.30
N GLU A 197 -3.86 -16.28 -0.72
CA GLU A 197 -2.76 -16.17 -1.67
C GLU A 197 -2.80 -14.87 -2.50
N LYS A 198 -3.90 -14.11 -2.41
CA LYS A 198 -4.10 -12.82 -3.08
C LYS A 198 -4.25 -11.65 -2.11
N ILE A 199 -3.98 -11.88 -0.83
CA ILE A 199 -4.06 -10.87 0.23
C ILE A 199 -2.65 -10.55 0.75
N VAL A 200 -2.37 -9.26 0.95
CA VAL A 200 -1.27 -8.76 1.76
C VAL A 200 -1.81 -7.92 2.92
N LEU A 201 -1.04 -7.78 3.98
CA LEU A 201 -1.41 -7.01 5.16
C LEU A 201 -0.75 -5.66 5.14
N GLU A 202 -1.49 -4.66 5.58
CA GLU A 202 -1.00 -3.29 5.73
C GLU A 202 -1.65 -2.59 6.91
N THR A 203 -1.07 -1.49 7.34
CA THR A 203 -1.72 -0.64 8.36
C THR A 203 -2.25 0.66 7.80
N ASP A 204 -1.60 1.22 6.79
CA ASP A 204 -1.82 2.58 6.32
C ASP A 204 -1.64 3.62 7.45
N ALA A 205 -0.75 3.31 8.40
CA ALA A 205 -0.50 4.20 9.54
C ALA A 205 0.10 5.54 9.08
N PRO A 206 -0.39 6.68 9.60
CA PRO A 206 -1.18 6.88 10.83
C PRO A 206 -2.71 6.75 10.67
N TYR A 207 -3.20 6.41 9.49
CA TYR A 207 -4.62 6.42 9.13
C TYR A 207 -5.32 5.08 9.44
N LEU A 208 -6.66 5.05 9.31
CA LEU A 208 -7.52 3.87 9.27
C LEU A 208 -7.33 2.87 10.43
N THR A 209 -7.14 3.38 11.64
CA THR A 209 -6.90 2.62 12.85
C THR A 209 -7.94 1.52 13.08
N PRO A 210 -7.52 0.25 13.32
CA PRO A 210 -8.46 -0.86 13.54
C PRO A 210 -9.23 -0.73 14.86
N VAL A 211 -10.40 -1.39 14.93
CA VAL A 211 -11.10 -1.62 16.21
C VAL A 211 -10.25 -2.54 17.09
N PRO A 212 -10.10 -2.26 18.42
CA PRO A 212 -10.87 -1.28 19.21
C PRO A 212 -10.24 0.11 19.31
N PHE A 213 -9.19 0.39 18.57
CA PHE A 213 -8.39 1.61 18.73
C PHE A 213 -8.83 2.79 17.84
N ARG A 214 -9.99 2.72 17.20
CA ARG A 214 -10.52 3.81 16.37
C ARG A 214 -10.46 5.16 17.07
N GLY A 215 -10.10 6.22 16.30
CA GLY A 215 -9.93 7.58 16.81
C GLY A 215 -8.55 7.86 17.44
N LYS A 216 -7.70 6.85 17.55
CA LYS A 216 -6.28 7.01 17.90
C LYS A 216 -5.41 6.97 16.64
N ARG A 217 -4.17 7.45 16.73
CA ARG A 217 -3.16 7.28 15.66
C ARG A 217 -2.95 5.78 15.42
N ASN A 218 -3.03 5.36 14.16
CA ASN A 218 -2.69 3.99 13.77
C ASN A 218 -1.18 3.78 13.85
N GLN A 219 -0.76 2.51 13.96
CA GLN A 219 0.66 2.13 14.03
C GLN A 219 0.87 0.70 13.55
N PRO A 220 2.07 0.35 13.04
CA PRO A 220 2.36 -0.98 12.47
C PRO A 220 2.14 -2.15 13.43
N SER A 221 2.26 -1.97 14.76
CA SER A 221 1.98 -3.01 15.75
C SER A 221 0.52 -3.52 15.72
N TYR A 222 -0.40 -2.75 15.11
CA TYR A 222 -1.80 -3.16 14.97
C TYR A 222 -2.07 -4.12 13.82
N ILE A 223 -1.05 -4.44 12.99
CA ILE A 223 -1.18 -5.41 11.89
C ILE A 223 -1.66 -6.79 12.37
N LYS A 224 -1.26 -7.18 13.57
CA LYS A 224 -1.69 -8.44 14.19
C LYS A 224 -3.19 -8.49 14.46
N ILE A 225 -3.82 -7.34 14.77
CA ILE A 225 -5.28 -7.23 14.96
C ILE A 225 -5.98 -7.44 13.61
N ILE A 226 -5.41 -6.87 12.53
CA ILE A 226 -5.92 -7.04 11.17
C ILE A 226 -5.81 -8.50 10.75
N ALA A 227 -4.64 -9.11 10.96
CA ALA A 227 -4.39 -10.53 10.68
C ALA A 227 -5.33 -11.45 11.45
N GLN A 228 -5.54 -11.20 12.76
CA GLN A 228 -6.47 -11.98 13.57
C GLN A 228 -7.91 -11.87 13.04
N ARG A 229 -8.33 -10.66 12.63
CA ARG A 229 -9.66 -10.50 12.05
C ARG A 229 -9.84 -11.28 10.76
N ILE A 230 -8.81 -11.35 9.91
CA ILE A 230 -8.82 -12.17 8.69
C ILE A 230 -8.86 -13.66 9.05
N ALA A 231 -8.08 -14.10 10.04
CA ALA A 231 -8.09 -15.49 10.54
C ALA A 231 -9.50 -15.92 11.00
N ASP A 232 -10.17 -15.04 11.78
CA ASP A 232 -11.54 -15.28 12.25
C ASP A 232 -12.55 -15.39 11.08
N ILE A 233 -12.44 -14.51 10.07
CA ILE A 233 -13.31 -14.52 8.89
C ILE A 233 -13.10 -15.81 8.07
N LYS A 234 -11.83 -16.19 7.88
CA LYS A 234 -11.41 -17.33 7.08
C LYS A 234 -11.55 -18.68 7.80
N GLN A 235 -11.73 -18.66 9.12
CA GLN A 235 -11.71 -19.85 9.98
C GLN A 235 -10.41 -20.66 9.87
N VAL A 236 -9.29 -19.95 9.81
CA VAL A 236 -7.92 -20.51 9.80
C VAL A 236 -7.11 -19.96 10.99
N SER A 237 -5.92 -20.50 11.22
CA SER A 237 -5.07 -20.00 12.30
C SER A 237 -4.44 -18.64 11.95
N LEU A 238 -4.08 -17.85 12.97
CA LEU A 238 -3.33 -16.61 12.82
C LEU A 238 -1.97 -16.88 12.17
N GLU A 239 -1.33 -18.00 12.51
CA GLU A 239 -0.06 -18.44 11.94
C GLU A 239 -0.16 -18.67 10.42
N GLU A 240 -1.26 -19.25 9.97
CA GLU A 240 -1.51 -19.47 8.55
C GLU A 240 -1.69 -18.16 7.79
N VAL A 241 -2.48 -17.23 8.33
CA VAL A 241 -2.61 -15.88 7.75
C VAL A 241 -1.25 -15.20 7.69
N ALA A 242 -0.49 -15.18 8.79
CA ALA A 242 0.83 -14.56 8.84
C ALA A 242 1.78 -15.17 7.81
N ARG A 243 1.82 -16.48 7.70
CA ARG A 243 2.70 -17.20 6.75
C ARG A 243 2.35 -16.87 5.30
N ILE A 244 1.07 -17.00 4.92
CA ILE A 244 0.65 -16.81 3.53
C ILE A 244 0.81 -15.36 3.09
N THR A 245 0.32 -14.40 3.89
CA THR A 245 0.39 -12.98 3.53
C THR A 245 1.83 -12.45 3.53
N THR A 246 2.70 -12.95 4.40
CA THR A 246 4.14 -12.65 4.35
C THR A 246 4.78 -13.20 3.07
N THR A 247 4.49 -14.46 2.69
CA THR A 247 4.98 -15.04 1.44
C THR A 247 4.50 -14.25 0.22
N ASN A 248 3.24 -13.78 0.23
CA ASN A 248 2.71 -12.94 -0.85
C ASN A 248 3.50 -11.63 -0.97
N ALA A 249 3.73 -10.94 0.15
CA ALA A 249 4.50 -9.70 0.16
C ALA A 249 5.95 -9.91 -0.31
N GLU A 250 6.62 -10.97 0.18
CA GLU A 250 7.97 -11.33 -0.26
C GLU A 250 8.03 -11.62 -1.77
N LYS A 251 7.00 -12.28 -2.32
CA LYS A 251 6.91 -12.55 -3.76
C LYS A 251 6.72 -11.28 -4.59
N ILE A 252 5.93 -10.33 -4.11
CA ILE A 252 5.65 -9.07 -4.83
C ILE A 252 6.89 -8.20 -4.86
N PHE A 253 7.54 -8.01 -3.71
CA PHE A 253 8.66 -7.07 -3.57
C PHE A 253 10.05 -7.69 -3.80
N GLY A 254 10.14 -9.02 -3.99
CA GLY A 254 11.40 -9.71 -4.24
C GLY A 254 12.35 -9.76 -3.03
N CYS A 255 11.87 -9.72 -1.80
CA CYS A 255 12.68 -9.55 -0.60
C CYS A 255 12.33 -10.51 0.54
#